data_2c16726080482884a9b82fd9d077ee2c
#
_entry.id   2c16726080482884a9b82fd9d077ee2c
#
_cell.length_a   1.000
_cell.length_b   1.000
_cell.length_c   1.000
_cell.angle_alpha   90.00
_cell.angle_beta   90.00
_cell.angle_gamma   90.00
#
_symmetry.space_group_name_H-M   'P 1'
#
loop_
_entity.id
_entity.type
_entity.pdbx_description
1 polymer ?
#
loop_
_entity_poly.entity_id
_entity_poly.type
_entity_poly.pdbx_seq_one_letter_code
_entity_poly.pdbx_strand_id
1 'polypeptide(L)'
;MPYLRLLIILLISNITTSQAVIPNFPSTIRSMMDDITANVIEPDFRREGRLITEIEDSIMDGEVQWLDLFTGEKIFSIYTETEADEVKGGVIVLHNRGYHANWESVIKPLRIDLTNYGWNTLAVQMPVLNKKAKYYDYVPIFPYAYTRIKAAIDYLKSQGLNKIVIIGHGCGVHMAMSYIDIFSDNEIDAFVGIGMGATDFRQKMVKPFPFFKMQAPILDVFGEFDFPGVRRLANQRKIEFDAINNPKNQQIVIKNAGHYFKEEGTEKDLLTKISSWLSKI
;
A
#
# COMPACT_ATOMS: atom_id res chain seq x y z
N MET A 1 67.74 -27.99 -7.07
CA MET A 1 66.35 -28.15 -6.63
C MET A 1 65.89 -26.80 -6.09
N PRO A 2 65.06 -26.06 -6.82
CA PRO A 2 64.50 -24.80 -6.32
C PRO A 2 63.10 -25.05 -5.70
N TYR A 3 62.89 -24.49 -4.54
CA TYR A 3 61.66 -24.50 -3.77
C TYR A 3 60.60 -23.61 -4.43
N LEU A 4 59.49 -24.21 -4.84
CA LEU A 4 58.29 -23.53 -5.33
C LEU A 4 57.48 -23.04 -4.12
N ARG A 5 57.52 -21.72 -3.86
CA ARG A 5 56.64 -21.09 -2.85
C ARG A 5 55.27 -20.85 -3.46
N LEU A 6 54.29 -21.61 -2.96
CA LEU A 6 52.85 -21.45 -3.28
C LEU A 6 52.33 -20.17 -2.57
N LEU A 7 51.97 -19.16 -3.33
CA LEU A 7 51.35 -17.92 -2.81
C LEU A 7 49.84 -18.16 -2.74
N ILE A 8 49.33 -18.39 -1.54
CA ILE A 8 47.87 -18.45 -1.31
C ILE A 8 47.36 -17.00 -1.20
N ILE A 9 46.71 -16.53 -2.25
CA ILE A 9 45.98 -15.25 -2.22
C ILE A 9 44.64 -15.52 -1.55
N LEU A 10 44.50 -15.08 -0.29
CA LEU A 10 43.21 -15.02 0.40
C LEU A 10 42.38 -13.87 -0.21
N LEU A 11 41.42 -14.23 -1.04
CA LEU A 11 40.33 -13.32 -1.42
C LEU A 11 39.42 -13.12 -0.22
N ILE A 12 39.63 -12.05 0.52
CA ILE A 12 38.69 -11.56 1.53
C ILE A 12 37.53 -10.93 0.75
N SER A 13 36.46 -11.69 0.56
CA SER A 13 35.20 -11.13 0.10
C SER A 13 34.64 -10.21 1.20
N ASN A 14 34.67 -8.91 0.95
CA ASN A 14 33.95 -7.94 1.77
C ASN A 14 32.45 -8.22 1.63
N ILE A 15 31.92 -9.00 2.54
CA ILE A 15 30.46 -9.08 2.75
C ILE A 15 30.11 -7.74 3.41
N THR A 16 29.67 -6.79 2.61
CA THR A 16 28.99 -5.59 3.11
C THR A 16 27.66 -6.07 3.70
N THR A 17 27.63 -6.22 5.02
CA THR A 17 26.37 -6.33 5.76
C THR A 17 25.59 -5.06 5.49
N SER A 18 24.54 -5.17 4.69
CA SER A 18 23.52 -4.12 4.58
C SER A 18 23.01 -3.85 6.00
N GLN A 19 23.40 -2.72 6.57
CA GLN A 19 22.79 -2.27 7.83
C GLN A 19 21.32 -1.95 7.50
N ALA A 20 20.42 -2.65 8.18
CA ALA A 20 19.01 -2.36 8.11
C ALA A 20 18.81 -0.86 8.41
N VAL A 21 18.26 -0.13 7.44
CA VAL A 21 17.92 1.29 7.61
C VAL A 21 16.70 1.34 8.52
N ILE A 22 16.92 1.56 9.82
CA ILE A 22 15.82 1.79 10.76
C ILE A 22 15.15 3.10 10.34
N PRO A 23 13.83 3.08 10.04
CA PRO A 23 13.11 4.28 9.64
C PRO A 23 13.30 5.39 10.68
N ASN A 24 13.82 6.54 10.26
CA ASN A 24 14.12 7.64 11.15
C ASN A 24 12.85 8.48 11.39
N PHE A 25 11.97 7.99 12.27
CA PHE A 25 10.86 8.80 12.75
C PHE A 25 11.39 9.90 13.69
N PRO A 26 10.99 11.16 13.51
CA PRO A 26 11.22 12.20 14.50
C PRO A 26 10.72 11.74 15.88
N SER A 27 11.43 12.10 16.94
CA SER A 27 11.11 11.65 18.31
C SER A 27 9.66 11.97 18.73
N THR A 28 9.12 13.09 18.24
CA THR A 28 7.72 13.49 18.42
C THR A 28 6.73 12.52 17.76
N ILE A 29 7.03 12.01 16.57
CA ILE A 29 6.19 11.02 15.87
C ILE A 29 6.26 9.69 16.60
N ARG A 30 7.44 9.28 17.08
CA ARG A 30 7.59 8.06 17.87
C ARG A 30 6.74 8.10 19.14
N SER A 31 6.84 9.17 19.94
CA SER A 31 6.02 9.35 21.15
C SER A 31 4.53 9.33 20.82
N MET A 32 4.13 10.01 19.74
CA MET A 32 2.73 10.03 19.30
C MET A 32 2.24 8.63 18.88
N MET A 33 3.09 7.83 18.23
CA MET A 33 2.77 6.45 17.85
C MET A 33 2.68 5.54 19.08
N ASP A 34 3.58 5.70 20.05
CA ASP A 34 3.55 4.95 21.32
C ASP A 34 2.26 5.25 22.09
N ASP A 35 1.83 6.51 22.16
CA ASP A 35 0.58 6.92 22.79
C ASP A 35 -0.66 6.37 22.05
N ILE A 36 -0.64 6.38 20.72
CA ILE A 36 -1.73 5.86 19.88
C ILE A 36 -1.83 4.34 20.02
N THR A 37 -0.71 3.62 20.06
CA THR A 37 -0.69 2.14 20.13
C THR A 37 -0.94 1.59 21.52
N ALA A 38 -0.61 2.32 22.58
CA ALA A 38 -0.76 1.88 23.97
C ALA A 38 -2.20 1.53 24.39
N ASN A 39 -3.21 2.03 23.68
CA ASN A 39 -4.64 1.86 24.01
C ASN A 39 -5.45 1.18 22.89
N VAL A 40 -4.79 0.49 21.96
CA VAL A 40 -5.44 -0.05 20.76
C VAL A 40 -5.64 -1.57 20.88
N ILE A 41 -6.76 -2.06 20.34
CA ILE A 41 -7.00 -3.49 20.12
C ILE A 41 -5.93 -4.00 19.17
N GLU A 42 -5.31 -5.15 19.49
CA GLU A 42 -4.28 -5.73 18.64
C GLU A 42 -4.86 -6.41 17.39
N PRO A 43 -4.13 -6.37 16.26
CA PRO A 43 -4.42 -7.21 15.10
C PRO A 43 -4.39 -8.70 15.44
N ASP A 44 -5.05 -9.52 14.62
CA ASP A 44 -4.94 -10.98 14.71
C ASP A 44 -3.62 -11.45 14.04
N PHE A 45 -2.50 -11.25 14.74
CA PHE A 45 -1.16 -11.64 14.26
C PHE A 45 -1.06 -13.13 13.93
N ARG A 46 -1.82 -13.99 14.63
CA ARG A 46 -1.85 -15.41 14.32
C ARG A 46 -2.48 -15.69 12.95
N ARG A 47 -3.56 -14.99 12.63
CA ARG A 47 -4.19 -15.08 11.32
C ARG A 47 -3.30 -14.49 10.24
N GLU A 48 -2.68 -13.35 10.52
CA GLU A 48 -1.73 -12.72 9.62
C GLU A 48 -0.59 -13.67 9.25
N GLY A 49 0.03 -14.34 10.25
CA GLY A 49 1.07 -15.33 10.01
C GLY A 49 0.61 -16.50 9.12
N ARG A 50 -0.62 -17.02 9.30
CA ARG A 50 -1.14 -18.06 8.40
C ARG A 50 -1.30 -17.57 6.96
N LEU A 51 -1.81 -16.34 6.76
CA LEU A 51 -1.94 -15.76 5.42
C LEU A 51 -0.59 -15.57 4.75
N ILE A 52 0.43 -15.17 5.53
CA ILE A 52 1.80 -15.02 5.03
C ILE A 52 2.37 -16.35 4.58
N THR A 53 2.23 -17.42 5.38
CA THR A 53 2.68 -18.77 5.00
C THR A 53 2.02 -19.24 3.70
N GLU A 54 0.70 -19.03 3.55
CA GLU A 54 -0.03 -19.37 2.31
C GLU A 54 0.53 -18.62 1.08
N ILE A 55 0.98 -17.36 1.26
CA ILE A 55 1.60 -16.58 0.19
C ILE A 55 3.00 -17.09 -0.14
N GLU A 56 3.86 -17.30 0.87
CA GLU A 56 5.24 -17.73 0.69
C GLU A 56 5.31 -19.08 -0.06
N ASP A 57 4.37 -19.98 0.20
CA ASP A 57 4.27 -21.28 -0.46
C ASP A 57 3.79 -21.18 -1.94
N SER A 58 3.18 -20.07 -2.33
CA SER A 58 2.49 -19.92 -3.63
C SER A 58 2.96 -18.75 -4.49
N ILE A 59 3.87 -17.93 -4.00
CA ILE A 59 4.34 -16.76 -4.74
C ILE A 59 5.24 -17.18 -5.91
N MET A 60 4.93 -16.70 -7.10
CA MET A 60 5.70 -16.94 -8.33
C MET A 60 6.21 -15.64 -8.96
N ASP A 61 5.66 -14.50 -8.58
CA ASP A 61 5.94 -13.20 -9.14
C ASP A 61 6.39 -12.24 -8.04
N GLY A 62 7.56 -11.62 -8.22
CA GLY A 62 8.17 -10.72 -7.24
C GLY A 62 8.89 -11.45 -6.11
N GLU A 63 9.44 -10.68 -5.19
CA GLU A 63 10.27 -11.16 -4.09
C GLU A 63 9.65 -10.80 -2.74
N VAL A 64 9.72 -11.73 -1.80
CA VAL A 64 9.32 -11.46 -0.41
C VAL A 64 10.32 -10.48 0.22
N GLN A 65 9.79 -9.41 0.78
CA GLN A 65 10.56 -8.41 1.53
C GLN A 65 10.00 -8.27 2.95
N TRP A 66 10.88 -8.43 3.93
CA TRP A 66 10.57 -8.21 5.33
C TRP A 66 11.02 -6.80 5.73
N LEU A 67 10.06 -5.87 5.85
CA LEU A 67 10.36 -4.48 6.18
C LEU A 67 10.49 -4.31 7.70
N ASP A 68 11.55 -3.64 8.12
CA ASP A 68 11.77 -3.31 9.53
C ASP A 68 10.83 -2.16 9.95
N LEU A 69 10.06 -2.38 11.01
CA LEU A 69 9.29 -1.34 11.65
C LEU A 69 10.17 -0.61 12.70
N PHE A 70 9.89 0.64 12.95
CA PHE A 70 10.59 1.37 14.03
C PHE A 70 10.35 0.77 15.43
N THR A 71 9.30 -0.04 15.59
CA THR A 71 9.00 -0.81 16.80
C THR A 71 9.93 -2.01 17.00
N GLY A 72 10.78 -2.33 16.01
CA GLY A 72 11.68 -3.47 16.03
C GLY A 72 11.10 -4.75 15.43
N GLU A 73 9.84 -4.74 15.07
CA GLU A 73 9.17 -5.85 14.38
C GLU A 73 9.43 -5.78 12.87
N LYS A 74 9.16 -6.91 12.19
CA LYS A 74 9.19 -6.96 10.72
C LYS A 74 7.81 -7.26 10.18
N ILE A 75 7.49 -6.64 9.05
CA ILE A 75 6.26 -6.93 8.31
C ILE A 75 6.56 -7.51 6.95
N PHE A 76 5.67 -8.39 6.54
CA PHE A 76 5.69 -9.03 5.23
C PHE A 76 5.25 -8.06 4.12
N SER A 77 5.96 -8.08 3.02
CA SER A 77 5.59 -7.40 1.79
C SER A 77 6.10 -8.18 0.57
N ILE A 78 5.59 -7.84 -0.61
CA ILE A 78 6.03 -8.42 -1.88
C ILE A 78 6.49 -7.27 -2.77
N TYR A 79 7.75 -7.28 -3.11
CA TYR A 79 8.35 -6.33 -4.04
C TYR A 79 8.41 -6.94 -5.43
N THR A 80 8.02 -6.17 -6.45
CA THR A 80 8.10 -6.60 -7.84
C THR A 80 8.71 -5.46 -8.66
N GLU A 81 9.85 -5.73 -9.25
CA GLU A 81 10.54 -4.77 -10.10
C GLU A 81 9.95 -4.75 -11.50
N THR A 82 10.02 -3.59 -12.13
CA THR A 82 9.72 -3.45 -13.54
C THR A 82 10.92 -3.90 -14.38
N GLU A 83 10.66 -4.54 -15.52
CA GLU A 83 11.67 -4.85 -16.53
C GLU A 83 11.76 -3.73 -17.60
N ALA A 84 11.02 -2.64 -17.44
CA ALA A 84 11.07 -1.52 -18.37
C ALA A 84 12.41 -0.77 -18.29
N ASP A 85 12.91 -0.29 -19.43
CA ASP A 85 14.15 0.48 -19.50
C ASP A 85 14.12 1.76 -18.65
N GLU A 86 12.93 2.35 -18.45
CA GLU A 86 12.70 3.53 -17.63
C GLU A 86 11.85 3.21 -16.41
N VAL A 87 12.44 3.33 -15.23
CA VAL A 87 11.74 3.20 -13.94
C VAL A 87 11.11 4.53 -13.55
N LYS A 88 9.79 4.59 -13.48
CA LYS A 88 9.02 5.81 -13.17
C LYS A 88 8.96 6.12 -11.68
N GLY A 89 9.05 5.10 -10.84
CA GLY A 89 8.96 5.22 -9.38
C GLY A 89 8.43 3.97 -8.71
N GLY A 90 7.98 4.09 -7.46
CA GLY A 90 7.45 3.01 -6.66
C GLY A 90 5.96 3.16 -6.35
N VAL A 91 5.22 2.06 -6.39
CA VAL A 91 3.80 1.99 -6.04
C VAL A 91 3.62 1.08 -4.83
N ILE A 92 3.11 1.64 -3.73
CA ILE A 92 2.70 0.88 -2.54
C ILE A 92 1.26 0.44 -2.74
N VAL A 93 0.98 -0.87 -2.62
CA VAL A 93 -0.35 -1.44 -2.80
C VAL A 93 -0.88 -1.97 -1.47
N LEU A 94 -2.03 -1.44 -1.03
CA LEU A 94 -2.63 -1.72 0.28
C LEU A 94 -3.96 -2.46 0.11
N HIS A 95 -4.03 -3.68 0.64
CA HIS A 95 -5.19 -4.56 0.49
C HIS A 95 -6.38 -4.17 1.37
N ASN A 96 -7.57 -4.67 1.01
CA ASN A 96 -8.77 -4.51 1.80
C ASN A 96 -8.72 -5.35 3.09
N ARG A 97 -9.59 -5.03 4.07
CA ARG A 97 -9.71 -5.77 5.34
C ARG A 97 -9.94 -7.27 5.12
N GLY A 98 -9.29 -8.06 5.96
CA GLY A 98 -9.43 -9.51 5.96
C GLY A 98 -8.72 -10.25 4.84
N TYR A 99 -8.06 -9.54 3.93
CA TYR A 99 -7.27 -10.08 2.83
C TYR A 99 -5.77 -10.02 3.11
N HIS A 100 -4.94 -10.06 2.08
CA HIS A 100 -3.48 -10.12 2.22
C HIS A 100 -2.77 -9.48 1.01
N ALA A 101 -1.45 -9.30 1.13
CA ALA A 101 -0.60 -8.62 0.15
C ALA A 101 -0.56 -9.28 -1.25
N ASN A 102 -0.98 -10.54 -1.37
CA ASN A 102 -1.09 -11.24 -2.66
C ASN A 102 -2.55 -11.61 -3.01
N TRP A 103 -3.52 -10.79 -2.57
CA TRP A 103 -4.94 -11.11 -2.83
C TRP A 103 -5.24 -11.14 -4.33
N GLU A 104 -5.89 -12.20 -4.79
CA GLU A 104 -6.09 -12.51 -6.21
C GLU A 104 -6.81 -11.42 -7.01
N SER A 105 -7.79 -10.77 -6.39
CA SER A 105 -8.53 -9.68 -7.04
C SER A 105 -7.93 -8.34 -6.65
N VAL A 106 -7.72 -7.45 -7.60
CA VAL A 106 -7.20 -6.08 -7.43
C VAL A 106 -5.73 -6.02 -7.02
N ILE A 107 -5.33 -6.69 -5.92
CA ILE A 107 -3.97 -6.51 -5.34
C ILE A 107 -2.90 -7.20 -6.20
N LYS A 108 -3.05 -8.51 -6.44
CA LYS A 108 -2.10 -9.27 -7.24
C LYS A 108 -2.00 -8.74 -8.68
N PRO A 109 -3.12 -8.48 -9.40
CA PRO A 109 -3.07 -7.90 -10.74
C PRO A 109 -2.38 -6.53 -10.77
N LEU A 110 -2.72 -5.62 -9.87
CA LEU A 110 -2.06 -4.30 -9.82
C LEU A 110 -0.57 -4.42 -9.51
N ARG A 111 -0.20 -5.29 -8.56
CA ARG A 111 1.18 -5.51 -8.19
C ARG A 111 2.03 -6.00 -9.37
N ILE A 112 1.50 -6.94 -10.15
CA ILE A 112 2.21 -7.53 -11.29
C ILE A 112 2.14 -6.61 -12.50
N ASP A 113 0.93 -6.17 -12.88
CA ASP A 113 0.74 -5.55 -14.20
C ASP A 113 1.21 -4.09 -14.26
N LEU A 114 1.30 -3.38 -13.12
CA LEU A 114 1.86 -2.02 -13.11
C LEU A 114 3.35 -2.01 -13.45
N THR A 115 4.06 -3.13 -13.29
CA THR A 115 5.46 -3.23 -13.72
C THR A 115 5.61 -3.09 -15.22
N ASN A 116 4.63 -3.54 -16.01
CA ASN A 116 4.61 -3.36 -17.46
C ASN A 116 4.53 -1.88 -17.89
N TYR A 117 4.20 -0.99 -16.96
CA TYR A 117 4.11 0.46 -17.18
C TYR A 117 5.27 1.24 -16.56
N GLY A 118 6.33 0.57 -16.15
CA GLY A 118 7.54 1.17 -15.60
C GLY A 118 7.48 1.49 -14.10
N TRP A 119 6.56 0.89 -13.35
CA TRP A 119 6.45 1.07 -11.90
C TRP A 119 6.97 -0.14 -11.14
N ASN A 120 7.90 0.06 -10.21
CA ASN A 120 8.18 -0.96 -9.20
C ASN A 120 7.02 -0.99 -8.21
N THR A 121 6.61 -2.14 -7.76
CA THR A 121 5.48 -2.26 -6.84
C THR A 121 5.88 -2.91 -5.52
N LEU A 122 5.25 -2.48 -4.43
CA LEU A 122 5.41 -3.03 -3.09
C LEU A 122 4.03 -3.29 -2.48
N ALA A 123 3.57 -4.53 -2.53
CA ALA A 123 2.33 -4.91 -1.88
C ALA A 123 2.61 -5.23 -0.39
N VAL A 124 1.96 -4.51 0.50
CA VAL A 124 2.22 -4.56 1.95
C VAL A 124 1.15 -5.35 2.68
N GLN A 125 1.55 -6.23 3.57
CA GLN A 125 0.62 -6.90 4.48
C GLN A 125 0.09 -5.91 5.51
N MET A 126 -1.17 -5.53 5.36
CA MET A 126 -1.86 -4.64 6.28
C MET A 126 -2.39 -5.41 7.49
N PRO A 127 -2.66 -4.74 8.64
CA PRO A 127 -3.18 -5.41 9.82
C PRO A 127 -4.55 -6.06 9.53
N VAL A 128 -4.74 -7.27 10.03
CA VAL A 128 -5.98 -8.03 9.85
C VAL A 128 -6.62 -8.41 11.19
N LEU A 129 -7.92 -8.60 11.16
CA LEU A 129 -8.74 -9.14 12.26
C LEU A 129 -9.37 -10.47 11.82
N ASN A 130 -10.15 -11.09 12.69
CA ASN A 130 -10.88 -12.30 12.37
C ASN A 130 -11.84 -12.10 11.16
N LYS A 131 -12.23 -13.21 10.49
CA LYS A 131 -13.05 -13.16 9.26
C LYS A 131 -14.42 -12.48 9.41
N LYS A 132 -14.95 -12.37 10.63
CA LYS A 132 -16.27 -11.77 10.91
C LYS A 132 -16.18 -10.29 11.24
N ALA A 133 -14.97 -9.77 11.44
CA ALA A 133 -14.75 -8.38 11.80
C ALA A 133 -15.28 -7.42 10.73
N LYS A 134 -15.95 -6.38 11.19
CA LYS A 134 -16.59 -5.34 10.39
C LYS A 134 -15.70 -4.10 10.33
N TYR A 135 -16.10 -3.10 9.55
CA TYR A 135 -15.36 -1.86 9.42
C TYR A 135 -15.09 -1.18 10.79
N TYR A 136 -16.09 -1.12 11.66
CA TYR A 136 -15.91 -0.50 12.98
C TYR A 136 -14.92 -1.23 13.88
N ASP A 137 -14.77 -2.54 13.72
CA ASP A 137 -13.76 -3.33 14.45
C ASP A 137 -12.34 -3.00 13.95
N TYR A 138 -12.20 -2.63 12.67
CA TYR A 138 -10.91 -2.29 12.05
C TYR A 138 -10.43 -0.87 12.39
N VAL A 139 -11.33 0.08 12.65
CA VAL A 139 -10.94 1.47 12.95
C VAL A 139 -9.92 1.57 14.10
N PRO A 140 -10.08 0.86 15.23
CA PRO A 140 -9.13 0.92 16.33
C PRO A 140 -7.73 0.40 16.00
N ILE A 141 -7.57 -0.46 14.97
CA ILE A 141 -6.26 -1.01 14.59
C ILE A 141 -5.58 -0.25 13.43
N PHE A 142 -6.16 0.85 12.96
CA PHE A 142 -5.51 1.68 11.92
C PHE A 142 -4.11 2.18 12.30
N PRO A 143 -3.80 2.50 13.58
CA PRO A 143 -2.44 2.87 13.97
C PRO A 143 -1.36 1.84 13.59
N TYR A 144 -1.68 0.55 13.59
CA TYR A 144 -0.74 -0.48 13.13
C TYR A 144 -0.43 -0.38 11.62
N ALA A 145 -1.33 0.22 10.83
CA ALA A 145 -1.08 0.47 9.42
C ALA A 145 -0.08 1.62 9.21
N TYR A 146 0.01 2.58 10.13
CA TYR A 146 0.86 3.76 9.95
C TYR A 146 2.34 3.40 9.88
N THR A 147 2.79 2.52 10.77
CA THR A 147 4.17 2.04 10.79
C THR A 147 4.52 1.27 9.53
N ARG A 148 3.55 0.49 9.02
CA ARG A 148 3.69 -0.32 7.80
C ARG A 148 3.78 0.56 6.56
N ILE A 149 2.93 1.57 6.44
CA ILE A 149 2.95 2.53 5.33
C ILE A 149 4.27 3.31 5.33
N LYS A 150 4.72 3.78 6.50
CA LYS A 150 5.99 4.50 6.59
C LYS A 150 7.18 3.62 6.22
N ALA A 151 7.23 2.38 6.74
CA ALA A 151 8.29 1.44 6.38
C ALA A 151 8.31 1.13 4.88
N ALA A 152 7.14 1.05 4.23
CA ALA A 152 7.04 0.86 2.79
C ALA A 152 7.57 2.07 2.00
N ILE A 153 7.25 3.29 2.42
CA ILE A 153 7.78 4.52 1.82
C ILE A 153 9.31 4.55 1.94
N ASP A 154 9.83 4.28 3.14
CA ASP A 154 11.28 4.30 3.40
C ASP A 154 12.01 3.22 2.60
N TYR A 155 11.43 2.03 2.50
CA TYR A 155 11.97 0.95 1.68
C TYR A 155 12.09 1.37 0.22
N LEU A 156 11.02 1.87 -0.40
CA LEU A 156 11.06 2.30 -1.79
C LEU A 156 12.07 3.43 -2.02
N LYS A 157 12.16 4.39 -1.11
CA LYS A 157 13.19 5.44 -1.16
C LYS A 157 14.61 4.87 -1.04
N SER A 158 14.81 3.85 -0.22
CA SER A 158 16.11 3.17 -0.10
C SER A 158 16.52 2.42 -1.38
N GLN A 159 15.54 2.02 -2.20
CA GLN A 159 15.76 1.47 -3.54
C GLN A 159 16.03 2.56 -4.60
N GLY A 160 16.19 3.82 -4.21
CA GLY A 160 16.43 4.94 -5.11
C GLY A 160 15.17 5.46 -5.82
N LEU A 161 13.99 5.00 -5.43
CA LEU A 161 12.72 5.41 -6.03
C LEU A 161 12.23 6.71 -5.36
N ASN A 162 12.32 7.82 -6.08
CA ASN A 162 11.97 9.14 -5.55
C ASN A 162 10.50 9.51 -5.75
N LYS A 163 9.84 8.93 -6.75
CA LYS A 163 8.40 9.11 -6.98
C LYS A 163 7.63 7.97 -6.34
N ILE A 164 6.79 8.28 -5.35
CA ILE A 164 6.05 7.30 -4.54
C ILE A 164 4.55 7.50 -4.71
N VAL A 165 3.86 6.43 -5.07
CA VAL A 165 2.40 6.39 -5.19
C VAL A 165 1.83 5.40 -4.17
N ILE A 166 0.72 5.75 -3.53
CA ILE A 166 -0.04 4.80 -2.72
C ILE A 166 -1.33 4.44 -3.45
N ILE A 167 -1.58 3.15 -3.60
CA ILE A 167 -2.85 2.60 -4.08
C ILE A 167 -3.50 1.80 -2.95
N GLY A 168 -4.67 2.23 -2.48
CA GLY A 168 -5.44 1.51 -1.48
C GLY A 168 -6.72 0.91 -2.07
N HIS A 169 -7.11 -0.29 -1.61
CA HIS A 169 -8.40 -0.90 -1.92
C HIS A 169 -9.27 -1.01 -0.67
N GLY A 170 -10.49 -0.55 -0.72
CA GLY A 170 -11.48 -0.64 0.36
C GLY A 170 -10.97 -0.14 1.70
N CYS A 171 -10.76 -1.02 2.68
CA CYS A 171 -10.23 -0.64 4.00
C CYS A 171 -8.77 -0.16 3.94
N GLY A 172 -7.97 -0.61 2.96
CA GLY A 172 -6.63 -0.08 2.71
C GLY A 172 -6.64 1.43 2.40
N VAL A 173 -7.71 1.93 1.73
CA VAL A 173 -7.93 3.38 1.55
C VAL A 173 -8.13 4.08 2.90
N HIS A 174 -8.98 3.53 3.78
CA HIS A 174 -9.25 4.13 5.08
C HIS A 174 -7.98 4.18 5.95
N MET A 175 -7.16 3.13 5.92
CA MET A 175 -5.88 3.06 6.64
C MET A 175 -4.90 4.12 6.11
N ALA A 176 -4.75 4.22 4.79
CA ALA A 176 -3.87 5.22 4.17
C ALA A 176 -4.36 6.66 4.41
N MET A 177 -5.64 6.92 4.27
CA MET A 177 -6.20 8.25 4.54
C MET A 177 -6.09 8.63 6.01
N SER A 178 -6.19 7.66 6.93
CA SER A 178 -5.96 7.91 8.35
C SER A 178 -4.48 8.21 8.64
N TYR A 179 -3.54 7.56 7.95
CA TYR A 179 -2.12 7.89 7.98
C TYR A 179 -1.88 9.33 7.48
N ILE A 180 -2.42 9.69 6.33
CA ILE A 180 -2.28 11.02 5.73
C ILE A 180 -2.89 12.12 6.64
N ASP A 181 -4.01 11.84 7.29
CA ASP A 181 -4.64 12.80 8.23
C ASP A 181 -3.71 13.20 9.39
N ILE A 182 -2.85 12.28 9.81
CA ILE A 182 -1.93 12.46 10.95
C ILE A 182 -0.55 12.94 10.49
N PHE A 183 0.02 12.35 9.44
CA PHE A 183 1.42 12.53 9.04
C PHE A 183 1.61 13.38 7.78
N SER A 184 0.51 13.85 7.15
CA SER A 184 0.48 14.50 5.84
C SER A 184 0.84 13.56 4.67
N ASP A 185 0.80 14.09 3.45
CA ASP A 185 1.13 13.40 2.21
C ASP A 185 2.46 13.86 1.58
N ASN A 186 3.31 14.56 2.35
CA ASN A 186 4.55 15.16 1.85
C ASN A 186 5.57 14.16 1.29
N GLU A 187 5.41 12.88 1.60
CA GLU A 187 6.32 11.81 1.17
C GLU A 187 5.78 11.01 -0.02
N ILE A 188 4.60 11.37 -0.55
CA ILE A 188 3.97 10.70 -1.69
C ILE A 188 3.64 11.70 -2.80
N ASP A 189 3.70 11.23 -4.04
CA ASP A 189 3.49 12.03 -5.24
C ASP A 189 2.07 11.88 -5.81
N ALA A 190 1.37 10.82 -5.44
CA ALA A 190 -0.02 10.58 -5.84
C ALA A 190 -0.71 9.53 -4.95
N PHE A 191 -2.04 9.61 -4.91
CA PHE A 191 -2.88 8.65 -4.20
C PHE A 191 -3.98 8.09 -5.11
N VAL A 192 -4.15 6.76 -5.11
CA VAL A 192 -5.24 6.08 -5.80
C VAL A 192 -6.10 5.35 -4.77
N GLY A 193 -7.37 5.72 -4.70
CA GLY A 193 -8.34 5.03 -3.85
C GLY A 193 -9.32 4.20 -4.66
N ILE A 194 -9.29 2.89 -4.47
CA ILE A 194 -10.20 1.94 -5.12
C ILE A 194 -11.32 1.61 -4.14
N GLY A 195 -12.56 1.95 -4.50
CA GLY A 195 -13.71 1.72 -3.65
C GLY A 195 -13.71 2.56 -2.36
N MET A 196 -13.36 3.84 -2.46
CA MET A 196 -13.31 4.78 -1.34
C MET A 196 -14.66 4.88 -0.60
N GLY A 197 -14.62 4.79 0.74
CA GLY A 197 -15.82 4.87 1.58
C GLY A 197 -16.55 3.53 1.75
N ALA A 198 -15.91 2.42 1.42
CA ALA A 198 -16.43 1.08 1.66
C ALA A 198 -16.55 0.80 3.16
N THR A 199 -17.79 0.67 3.63
CA THR A 199 -18.13 0.29 5.01
C THR A 199 -19.16 -0.83 4.99
N ASP A 200 -19.46 -1.44 6.14
CA ASP A 200 -20.49 -2.45 6.24
C ASP A 200 -21.90 -1.85 6.26
N PHE A 201 -22.90 -2.71 6.10
CA PHE A 201 -24.30 -2.33 6.15
C PHE A 201 -24.62 -1.58 7.45
N ARG A 202 -25.26 -0.40 7.34
CA ARG A 202 -25.57 0.53 8.43
C ARG A 202 -24.38 1.12 9.21
N GLN A 203 -23.15 0.92 8.75
CA GLN A 203 -21.98 1.61 9.29
C GLN A 203 -21.67 2.83 8.43
N LYS A 204 -21.28 3.91 9.09
CA LYS A 204 -20.80 5.14 8.44
C LYS A 204 -19.28 5.23 8.58
N MET A 205 -18.65 6.01 7.75
CA MET A 205 -17.25 6.37 7.97
C MET A 205 -17.12 7.09 9.33
N VAL A 206 -16.13 6.69 10.11
CA VAL A 206 -15.88 7.28 11.44
C VAL A 206 -15.36 8.70 11.30
N LYS A 207 -14.52 8.96 10.28
CA LYS A 207 -14.00 10.28 9.94
C LYS A 207 -14.12 10.51 8.44
N PRO A 208 -14.34 11.75 7.98
CA PRO A 208 -14.20 12.12 6.59
C PRO A 208 -12.74 11.92 6.14
N PHE A 209 -12.54 11.75 4.85
CA PHE A 209 -11.19 11.71 4.29
C PHE A 209 -10.54 13.11 4.33
N PRO A 210 -9.23 13.20 4.56
CA PRO A 210 -8.55 14.49 4.76
C PRO A 210 -8.19 15.19 3.44
N PHE A 211 -9.07 15.18 2.45
CA PHE A 211 -8.78 15.68 1.11
C PHE A 211 -8.27 17.14 1.10
N PHE A 212 -8.83 17.99 1.97
CA PHE A 212 -8.39 19.40 2.08
C PHE A 212 -7.00 19.59 2.70
N LYS A 213 -6.41 18.55 3.25
CA LYS A 213 -5.02 18.56 3.74
C LYS A 213 -4.03 18.03 2.72
N MET A 214 -4.52 17.38 1.65
CA MET A 214 -3.68 16.72 0.65
C MET A 214 -3.22 17.68 -0.43
N GLN A 215 -1.97 17.51 -0.82
CA GLN A 215 -1.33 18.19 -1.95
C GLN A 215 -1.14 17.23 -3.13
N ALA A 216 -0.90 15.97 -2.84
CA ALA A 216 -0.78 14.92 -3.84
C ALA A 216 -2.10 14.77 -4.61
N PRO A 217 -2.06 14.62 -5.94
CA PRO A 217 -3.24 14.36 -6.74
C PRO A 217 -3.88 13.03 -6.37
N ILE A 218 -5.22 12.99 -6.49
CA ILE A 218 -6.05 11.88 -6.05
C ILE A 218 -6.83 11.30 -7.23
N LEU A 219 -6.74 9.98 -7.42
CA LEU A 219 -7.65 9.23 -8.27
C LEU A 219 -8.63 8.45 -7.37
N ASP A 220 -9.92 8.73 -7.49
CA ASP A 220 -11.01 7.94 -6.92
C ASP A 220 -11.59 7.02 -8.01
N VAL A 221 -11.39 5.72 -7.90
CA VAL A 221 -11.90 4.76 -8.87
C VAL A 221 -12.75 3.69 -8.19
N PHE A 222 -13.93 3.39 -8.75
CA PHE A 222 -14.86 2.41 -8.18
C PHE A 222 -15.72 1.76 -9.26
N GLY A 223 -16.29 0.62 -8.92
CA GLY A 223 -17.20 -0.11 -9.80
C GLY A 223 -18.61 0.51 -9.83
N GLU A 224 -19.28 0.43 -10.98
CA GLU A 224 -20.67 0.86 -11.13
C GLU A 224 -21.60 0.19 -10.12
N PHE A 225 -21.31 -1.07 -9.78
CA PHE A 225 -22.05 -1.89 -8.81
C PHE A 225 -21.31 -2.05 -7.48
N ASP A 226 -20.39 -1.15 -7.18
CA ASP A 226 -19.66 -1.12 -5.91
C ASP A 226 -20.61 -1.03 -4.70
N PHE A 227 -20.10 -1.23 -3.50
CA PHE A 227 -20.89 -1.18 -2.27
C PHE A 227 -21.71 0.12 -2.17
N PRO A 228 -22.95 0.05 -1.62
CA PRO A 228 -23.82 1.24 -1.53
C PRO A 228 -23.17 2.44 -0.84
N GLY A 229 -22.26 2.21 0.13
CA GLY A 229 -21.51 3.29 0.79
C GLY A 229 -20.61 4.04 -0.17
N VAL A 230 -19.85 3.32 -1.00
CA VAL A 230 -18.95 3.88 -2.02
C VAL A 230 -19.72 4.75 -3.01
N ARG A 231 -20.79 4.20 -3.61
CA ARG A 231 -21.60 4.88 -4.63
C ARG A 231 -22.34 6.10 -4.08
N ARG A 232 -22.91 5.98 -2.88
CA ARG A 232 -23.66 7.08 -2.24
C ARG A 232 -22.77 8.29 -1.94
N LEU A 233 -21.50 8.06 -1.57
CA LEU A 233 -20.58 9.11 -1.23
C LEU A 233 -19.79 9.64 -2.45
N ALA A 234 -19.93 9.03 -3.62
CA ALA A 234 -19.15 9.39 -4.80
C ALA A 234 -19.33 10.86 -5.22
N ASN A 235 -20.57 11.35 -5.23
CA ASN A 235 -20.85 12.75 -5.58
C ASN A 235 -20.24 13.73 -4.56
N GLN A 236 -20.30 13.41 -3.26
CA GLN A 236 -19.67 14.23 -2.23
C GLN A 236 -18.15 14.31 -2.43
N ARG A 237 -17.48 13.17 -2.66
CA ARG A 237 -16.04 13.13 -2.93
C ARG A 237 -15.67 13.96 -4.16
N LYS A 238 -16.49 13.88 -5.22
CA LYS A 238 -16.26 14.71 -6.42
C LYS A 238 -16.34 16.20 -6.11
N ILE A 239 -17.34 16.63 -5.36
CA ILE A 239 -17.47 18.03 -4.93
C ILE A 239 -16.24 18.47 -4.13
N GLU A 240 -15.75 17.64 -3.22
CA GLU A 240 -14.54 17.92 -2.43
C GLU A 240 -13.29 18.01 -3.31
N PHE A 241 -13.13 17.15 -4.32
CA PHE A 241 -12.03 17.22 -5.29
C PHE A 241 -12.07 18.50 -6.11
N ASP A 242 -13.26 18.88 -6.58
CA ASP A 242 -13.44 20.12 -7.36
C ASP A 242 -13.10 21.36 -6.49
N ALA A 243 -13.43 21.32 -5.20
CA ALA A 243 -13.12 22.41 -4.25
C ALA A 243 -11.62 22.55 -3.93
N ILE A 244 -10.84 21.46 -3.95
CA ILE A 244 -9.38 21.47 -3.78
C ILE A 244 -8.68 22.08 -4.99
N ASN A 245 -9.33 22.05 -6.17
CA ASN A 245 -8.84 22.60 -7.42
C ASN A 245 -7.47 22.06 -7.87
N ASN A 246 -7.15 20.80 -7.58
CA ASN A 246 -6.00 20.13 -8.17
C ASN A 246 -6.41 19.56 -9.54
N PRO A 247 -5.83 20.05 -10.66
CA PRO A 247 -6.27 19.67 -12.01
C PRO A 247 -6.01 18.19 -12.34
N LYS A 248 -5.21 17.50 -11.56
CA LYS A 248 -4.93 16.08 -11.72
C LYS A 248 -5.90 15.18 -10.93
N ASN A 249 -6.73 15.76 -10.03
CA ASN A 249 -7.75 15.00 -9.33
C ASN A 249 -8.77 14.44 -10.32
N GLN A 250 -9.11 13.16 -10.18
CA GLN A 250 -10.04 12.51 -11.07
C GLN A 250 -10.92 11.52 -10.32
N GLN A 251 -12.18 11.38 -10.76
CA GLN A 251 -13.07 10.31 -10.33
C GLN A 251 -13.48 9.48 -11.55
N ILE A 252 -13.34 8.16 -11.46
CA ILE A 252 -13.62 7.22 -12.54
C ILE A 252 -14.55 6.12 -12.06
N VAL A 253 -15.59 5.83 -12.82
CA VAL A 253 -16.47 4.68 -12.62
C VAL A 253 -16.14 3.61 -13.66
N ILE A 254 -15.83 2.40 -13.21
CA ILE A 254 -15.67 1.24 -14.08
C ILE A 254 -17.04 0.59 -14.29
N LYS A 255 -17.48 0.56 -15.54
CA LYS A 255 -18.78 -0.02 -15.89
C LYS A 255 -18.81 -1.52 -15.64
N ASN A 256 -19.98 -2.02 -15.29
CA ASN A 256 -20.25 -3.43 -15.00
C ASN A 256 -19.41 -4.03 -13.84
N ALA A 257 -18.59 -3.25 -13.16
CA ALA A 257 -17.73 -3.73 -12.07
C ALA A 257 -18.42 -3.65 -10.71
N GLY A 258 -18.25 -4.69 -9.89
CA GLY A 258 -18.50 -4.66 -8.46
C GLY A 258 -17.24 -4.18 -7.68
N HIS A 259 -17.29 -4.31 -6.34
CA HIS A 259 -16.21 -3.86 -5.45
C HIS A 259 -14.86 -4.59 -5.68
N TYR A 260 -14.91 -5.81 -6.19
CA TYR A 260 -13.74 -6.67 -6.36
C TYR A 260 -13.30 -6.83 -7.82
N PHE A 261 -13.96 -6.18 -8.76
CA PHE A 261 -13.64 -6.20 -10.19
C PHE A 261 -13.47 -7.63 -10.75
N LYS A 262 -14.38 -8.54 -10.36
CA LYS A 262 -14.35 -9.96 -10.77
C LYS A 262 -15.10 -10.22 -12.07
N GLU A 263 -15.89 -9.28 -12.51
CA GLU A 263 -16.65 -9.36 -13.74
C GLU A 263 -15.71 -9.28 -14.95
N GLU A 264 -16.04 -9.99 -16.02
CA GLU A 264 -15.18 -10.11 -17.20
C GLU A 264 -14.72 -8.74 -17.74
N GLY A 265 -13.42 -8.59 -17.92
CA GLY A 265 -12.76 -7.38 -18.44
C GLY A 265 -12.62 -6.22 -17.45
N THR A 266 -13.30 -6.24 -16.30
CA THR A 266 -13.30 -5.10 -15.36
C THR A 266 -11.99 -4.88 -14.65
N GLU A 267 -11.24 -5.94 -14.39
CA GLU A 267 -9.88 -5.85 -13.80
C GLU A 267 -8.90 -5.19 -14.77
N LYS A 268 -8.96 -5.57 -16.05
CA LYS A 268 -8.16 -4.94 -17.11
C LYS A 268 -8.51 -3.48 -17.30
N ASP A 269 -9.80 -3.14 -17.23
CA ASP A 269 -10.26 -1.75 -17.31
C ASP A 269 -9.75 -0.93 -16.13
N LEU A 270 -9.80 -1.48 -14.91
CA LEU A 270 -9.25 -0.85 -13.71
C LEU A 270 -7.76 -0.52 -13.89
N LEU A 271 -6.94 -1.51 -14.27
CA LEU A 271 -5.52 -1.35 -14.53
C LEU A 271 -5.26 -0.28 -15.59
N THR A 272 -5.99 -0.33 -16.71
CA THR A 272 -5.83 0.61 -17.83
C THR A 272 -6.15 2.05 -17.39
N LYS A 273 -7.18 2.25 -16.57
CA LYS A 273 -7.53 3.59 -16.05
C LYS A 273 -6.50 4.11 -15.07
N ILE A 274 -6.02 3.26 -14.16
CA ILE A 274 -4.99 3.63 -13.18
C ILE A 274 -3.68 3.96 -13.91
N SER A 275 -3.17 3.10 -14.79
CA SER A 275 -1.92 3.32 -15.52
C SER A 275 -1.98 4.55 -16.41
N SER A 276 -3.11 4.79 -17.09
CA SER A 276 -3.32 5.99 -17.88
C SER A 276 -3.35 7.27 -17.05
N TRP A 277 -3.87 7.24 -15.83
CA TRP A 277 -3.82 8.38 -14.93
C TRP A 277 -2.41 8.60 -14.38
N LEU A 278 -1.75 7.54 -13.93
CA LEU A 278 -0.37 7.59 -13.42
C LEU A 278 0.63 8.10 -14.48
N SER A 279 0.37 7.92 -15.76
CA SER A 279 1.23 8.46 -16.82
C SER A 279 1.24 9.99 -16.91
N LYS A 280 0.32 10.67 -16.21
CA LYS A 280 0.21 12.14 -16.14
C LYS A 280 0.80 12.72 -14.83
N ILE A 281 1.22 11.84 -13.93
CA ILE A 281 1.82 12.18 -12.65
C ILE A 281 3.35 12.25 -12.83
#